data_8d2f4b38d9ce7094c307203d43b89f54
#
_entry.id   8d2f4b38d9ce7094c307203d43b89f54
#
_cell.length_a   1.000
_cell.length_b   1.000
_cell.length_c   1.000
_cell.angle_alpha   90.00
_cell.angle_beta   90.00
_cell.angle_gamma   90.00
#
_symmetry.space_group_name_H-M   'P 1'
#
loop_
_entity.id
_entity.type
_entity.pdbx_description
1 polymer ?
#
loop_
_entity_poly.entity_id
_entity_poly.type
_entity_poly.pdbx_seq_one_letter_code
_entity_poly.pdbx_strand_id
1 'polypeptide(L)'
;MFCSSFAKAQKVESIYVNLYTDSLKKGTYNYINIDGQLSNGKYLPLDSTHIIFWASAGRFNGNSLWIDKDFAAKKVDIKATLRSNPAMVKEFSIYIKQQPDPELKTMDEIMKKTKSKNG
;
A
#
# COMPACT_ATOMS: atom_id res chain seq x y z
N MET A 1 32.98 21.44 10.45
CA MET A 1 32.43 21.45 10.43
C MET A 1 31.43 21.49 10.38
N PHE A 2 30.98 21.31 10.33
CA PHE A 2 30.13 21.40 10.44
C PHE A 2 29.24 21.45 10.06
N CYS A 3 29.20 21.58 10.13
CA CYS A 3 28.31 21.82 9.68
C CYS A 3 27.39 21.25 8.94
N SER A 4 27.49 21.01 8.39
CA SER A 4 26.66 20.28 7.58
C SER A 4 25.73 19.45 8.30
N SER A 5 25.84 19.36 9.49
CA SER A 5 25.00 18.53 10.23
C SER A 5 23.57 18.86 10.11
N PHE A 6 23.24 20.09 9.82
CA PHE A 6 21.86 20.33 9.79
C PHE A 6 21.21 19.78 8.57
N ALA A 7 21.94 19.48 7.60
CA ALA A 7 21.33 18.97 6.43
C ALA A 7 20.67 17.66 6.69
N LYS A 8 21.04 16.96 7.72
CA LYS A 8 20.42 15.75 7.92
C LYS A 8 19.63 15.69 9.08
N ALA A 9 19.20 16.74 9.54
CA ALA A 9 18.46 16.75 10.73
C ALA A 9 17.15 16.04 10.61
N GLN A 10 16.64 15.85 9.40
CA GLN A 10 15.34 15.25 9.26
C GLN A 10 15.46 13.74 9.22
N LYS A 11 15.22 13.11 10.34
CA LYS A 11 15.22 11.68 10.42
C LYS A 11 13.81 11.20 10.48
N VAL A 12 13.56 10.00 9.98
CA VAL A 12 12.25 9.38 10.12
C VAL A 12 12.15 8.84 11.54
N GLU A 13 11.22 9.37 12.28
CA GLU A 13 11.05 8.97 13.68
C GLU A 13 9.97 7.92 13.87
N SER A 14 9.03 7.83 12.95
CA SER A 14 7.95 6.84 13.02
C SER A 14 7.51 6.52 11.62
N ILE A 15 6.95 5.35 11.43
CA ILE A 15 6.37 5.02 10.14
C ILE A 15 4.92 4.60 10.35
N TYR A 16 4.09 4.88 9.36
CA TYR A 16 2.67 4.60 9.44
C TYR A 16 2.19 3.98 8.15
N VAL A 17 1.33 3.00 8.27
CA VAL A 17 0.72 2.37 7.10
C VAL A 17 -0.52 3.17 6.78
N ASN A 18 -0.57 3.71 5.58
CA ASN A 18 -1.68 4.58 5.20
C ASN A 18 -2.15 4.17 3.82
N LEU A 19 -2.87 3.06 3.77
CA LEU A 19 -3.26 2.47 2.51
C LEU A 19 -4.41 3.25 1.88
N TYR A 20 -4.43 3.22 0.55
CA TYR A 20 -5.49 3.89 -0.18
C TYR A 20 -6.67 2.96 -0.45
N THR A 21 -6.53 1.69 -0.09
CA THR A 21 -7.60 0.73 -0.30
C THR A 21 -7.56 -0.26 0.86
N ASP A 22 -8.65 -0.92 1.12
CA ASP A 22 -8.72 -1.87 2.22
C ASP A 22 -8.53 -3.31 1.75
N SER A 23 -8.31 -3.53 0.48
CA SER A 23 -8.10 -4.88 -0.02
C SER A 23 -7.18 -4.87 -1.23
N LEU A 24 -6.52 -5.99 -1.43
CA LEU A 24 -5.61 -6.15 -2.56
C LEU A 24 -6.36 -6.79 -3.73
N LYS A 25 -5.96 -6.41 -4.93
CA LYS A 25 -6.56 -6.97 -6.13
C LYS A 25 -5.60 -7.96 -6.76
N LYS A 26 -6.14 -9.04 -7.29
CA LYS A 26 -5.34 -10.04 -7.97
C LYS A 26 -5.03 -9.60 -9.38
N GLY A 27 -3.92 -10.06 -9.89
CA GLY A 27 -3.54 -9.83 -11.27
C GLY A 27 -3.10 -8.42 -11.55
N THR A 28 -2.66 -7.69 -10.55
CA THR A 28 -2.20 -6.34 -10.74
C THR A 28 -1.26 -5.93 -9.62
N TYR A 29 -0.67 -4.77 -9.77
CA TYR A 29 0.15 -4.19 -8.72
C TYR A 29 -0.74 -3.39 -7.78
N ASN A 30 -0.45 -3.51 -6.51
CA ASN A 30 -1.19 -2.79 -5.47
C ASN A 30 -0.21 -1.90 -4.71
N TYR A 31 -0.47 -0.62 -4.70
CA TYR A 31 0.45 0.32 -4.06
C TYR A 31 0.30 0.26 -2.54
N ILE A 32 1.43 0.11 -1.86
CA ILE A 32 1.45 0.05 -0.40
C ILE A 32 2.08 1.33 0.10
N ASN A 33 1.28 2.20 0.65
CA ASN A 33 1.77 3.49 1.07
C ASN A 33 2.22 3.48 2.53
N ILE A 34 3.47 3.85 2.75
CA ILE A 34 4.02 3.98 4.09
C ILE A 34 4.47 5.43 4.22
N ASP A 35 3.98 6.11 5.23
CA ASP A 35 4.38 7.47 5.50
C ASP A 35 5.36 7.50 6.65
N GLY A 36 6.34 8.36 6.56
CA GLY A 36 7.28 8.56 7.65
C GLY A 36 7.02 9.90 8.32
N GLN A 37 7.08 9.93 9.62
CA GLN A 37 7.03 11.18 10.34
C GLN A 37 8.46 11.60 10.63
N LEU A 38 8.81 12.78 10.19
CA LEU A 38 10.17 13.29 10.34
C LEU A 38 10.35 13.98 11.68
N SER A 39 11.59 14.20 12.02
CA SER A 39 11.90 14.82 13.33
C SER A 39 11.35 16.22 13.44
N ASN A 40 11.04 16.89 12.33
CA ASN A 40 10.42 18.20 12.40
C ASN A 40 8.89 18.13 12.42
N GLY A 41 8.32 16.95 12.56
CA GLY A 41 6.88 16.78 12.64
C GLY A 41 6.18 16.63 11.30
N LYS A 42 6.89 16.83 10.20
CA LYS A 42 6.27 16.70 8.89
C LYS A 42 6.23 15.25 8.45
N TYR A 43 5.36 14.95 7.51
CA TYR A 43 5.22 13.61 6.97
C TYR A 43 5.80 13.53 5.58
N LEU A 44 6.35 12.38 5.24
CA LEU A 44 6.97 12.15 3.95
C LEU A 44 6.57 10.77 3.47
N PRO A 45 6.05 10.62 2.26
CA PRO A 45 5.79 9.28 1.73
C PRO A 45 7.12 8.59 1.52
N LEU A 46 7.21 7.36 2.01
CA LEU A 46 8.46 6.61 1.91
C LEU A 46 8.34 5.59 0.80
N ASP A 47 9.46 5.31 0.16
CA ASP A 47 9.46 4.32 -0.92
C ASP A 47 10.48 3.24 -0.61
N SER A 48 10.74 2.39 -1.57
CA SER A 48 11.61 1.24 -1.34
C SER A 48 13.07 1.63 -1.09
N THR A 49 13.43 2.89 -1.30
CA THR A 49 14.76 3.32 -0.92
C THR A 49 14.85 3.57 0.59
N HIS A 50 13.70 3.74 1.24
CA HIS A 50 13.65 3.96 2.69
C HIS A 50 13.17 2.71 3.43
N ILE A 51 12.40 1.87 2.77
CA ILE A 51 11.69 0.77 3.42
C ILE A 51 12.07 -0.54 2.76
N ILE A 52 12.30 -1.55 3.58
CA ILE A 52 12.44 -2.90 3.08
C ILE A 52 11.06 -3.53 3.22
N PHE A 53 10.48 -3.90 2.11
CA PHE A 53 9.17 -4.53 2.11
C PHE A 53 9.29 -6.04 2.05
N TRP A 54 8.46 -6.71 2.80
CA TRP A 54 8.35 -8.17 2.75
C TRP A 54 6.87 -8.53 2.71
N ALA A 55 6.55 -9.56 1.97
CA ALA A 55 5.17 -10.05 1.92
C ALA A 55 5.18 -11.57 1.94
N SER A 56 4.14 -12.15 2.53
CA SER A 56 4.02 -13.60 2.60
C SER A 56 3.71 -14.18 1.23
N ALA A 57 3.27 -13.38 0.29
CA ALA A 57 2.98 -13.82 -1.06
C ALA A 57 3.09 -12.64 -2.00
N GLY A 58 3.23 -12.91 -3.29
CA GLY A 58 3.37 -11.87 -4.28
C GLY A 58 4.81 -11.37 -4.35
N ARG A 59 5.01 -10.30 -5.09
CA ARG A 59 6.35 -9.72 -5.18
C ARG A 59 6.23 -8.22 -5.25
N PHE A 60 7.18 -7.57 -4.62
CA PHE A 60 7.22 -6.12 -4.63
C PHE A 60 8.04 -5.61 -5.80
N ASN A 61 7.56 -4.52 -6.38
CA ASN A 61 8.31 -3.76 -7.35
C ASN A 61 8.21 -2.33 -6.83
N GLY A 62 9.26 -1.87 -6.15
CA GLY A 62 9.17 -0.61 -5.43
C GLY A 62 8.15 -0.75 -4.31
N ASN A 63 7.18 0.14 -4.28
CA ASN A 63 6.13 0.12 -3.27
C ASN A 63 4.90 -0.65 -3.72
N SER A 64 4.95 -1.29 -4.86
CA SER A 64 3.77 -1.96 -5.39
C SER A 64 3.91 -3.46 -5.27
N LEU A 65 2.87 -4.09 -4.77
CA LEU A 65 2.85 -5.53 -4.55
C LEU A 65 2.02 -6.20 -5.63
N TRP A 66 2.65 -7.10 -6.35
CA TRP A 66 1.97 -7.87 -7.39
C TRP A 66 1.34 -9.11 -6.77
N ILE A 67 0.08 -9.33 -7.05
CA ILE A 67 -0.62 -10.54 -6.60
C ILE A 67 -1.06 -11.30 -7.83
N ASP A 68 -0.70 -12.57 -7.90
CA ASP A 68 -1.10 -13.41 -9.02
C ASP A 68 -2.60 -13.53 -9.10
N LYS A 69 -3.11 -13.62 -10.30
CA LYS A 69 -4.54 -13.76 -10.46
C LYS A 69 -5.02 -15.11 -9.95
N ASP A 70 -4.12 -16.09 -9.84
CA ASP A 70 -4.48 -17.41 -9.35
C ASP A 70 -4.24 -17.57 -7.86
N PHE A 71 -3.90 -16.51 -7.17
CA PHE A 71 -3.60 -16.59 -5.75
C PHE A 71 -4.83 -17.06 -4.98
N ALA A 72 -4.65 -18.09 -4.18
CA ALA A 72 -5.78 -18.74 -3.55
C ALA A 72 -6.05 -18.30 -2.11
N ALA A 73 -5.06 -17.78 -1.44
CA ALA A 73 -5.27 -17.39 -0.05
C ALA A 73 -6.10 -16.12 0.04
N LYS A 74 -6.62 -15.85 1.21
CA LYS A 74 -7.53 -14.74 1.41
C LYS A 74 -6.86 -13.49 1.94
N LYS A 75 -5.63 -13.59 2.39
CA LYS A 75 -4.94 -12.43 2.90
C LYS A 75 -3.44 -12.57 2.67
N VAL A 76 -2.75 -11.46 2.75
CA VAL A 76 -1.32 -11.40 2.63
C VAL A 76 -0.79 -10.64 3.84
N ASP A 77 0.26 -11.17 4.46
CA ASP A 77 0.92 -10.48 5.56
C ASP A 77 2.06 -9.67 4.98
N ILE A 78 2.20 -8.44 5.43
CA ILE A 78 3.21 -7.54 4.92
C ILE A 78 4.00 -6.98 6.07
N LYS A 79 5.28 -6.81 5.84
CA LYS A 79 6.17 -6.23 6.84
C LYS A 79 6.94 -5.11 6.16
N ALA A 80 6.95 -3.96 6.79
CA ALA A 80 7.70 -2.80 6.30
C ALA A 80 8.72 -2.42 7.36
N THR A 81 9.99 -2.46 7.00
CA THR A 81 11.08 -2.18 7.92
C THR A 81 11.82 -0.94 7.43
N LEU A 82 12.06 -0.01 8.33
CA LEU A 82 12.79 1.20 7.96
C LEU A 82 14.27 0.86 7.82
N ARG A 83 14.84 1.14 6.65
CA ARG A 83 16.23 0.78 6.40
C ARG A 83 17.21 1.46 7.33
N SER A 84 16.95 2.71 7.67
CA SER A 84 17.88 3.45 8.53
C SER A 84 17.75 3.05 10.00
N ASN A 85 16.68 2.35 10.34
CA ASN A 85 16.48 1.90 11.71
C ASN A 85 15.66 0.61 11.69
N PRO A 86 16.32 -0.53 11.51
CA PRO A 86 15.57 -1.79 11.35
C PRO A 86 14.76 -2.23 12.55
N ALA A 87 14.95 -1.59 13.68
CA ALA A 87 14.08 -1.88 14.82
C ALA A 87 12.68 -1.32 14.58
N MET A 88 12.54 -0.40 13.64
CA MET A 88 11.25 0.21 13.37
C MET A 88 10.58 -0.58 12.27
N VAL A 89 9.59 -1.36 12.65
CA VAL A 89 8.92 -2.31 11.76
C VAL A 89 7.42 -2.17 11.94
N LYS A 90 6.69 -2.24 10.83
CA LYS A 90 5.23 -2.35 10.89
C LYS A 90 4.83 -3.63 10.20
N GLU A 91 4.01 -4.42 10.88
CA GLU A 91 3.51 -5.66 10.31
C GLU A 91 2.01 -5.54 10.23
N PHE A 92 1.45 -5.93 9.13
CA PHE A 92 0.00 -5.82 8.94
C PHE A 92 -0.44 -6.82 7.89
N SER A 93 -1.72 -7.10 7.87
CA SER A 93 -2.30 -8.02 6.90
C SER A 93 -3.33 -7.28 6.08
N ILE A 94 -3.41 -7.62 4.80
CA ILE A 94 -4.42 -7.04 3.94
C ILE A 94 -5.15 -8.20 3.29
N TYR A 95 -6.46 -8.11 3.27
CA TYR A 95 -7.26 -9.16 2.65
C TYR A 95 -7.27 -9.00 1.14
N ILE A 96 -7.41 -10.12 0.46
CA ILE A 96 -7.50 -10.15 -0.98
C ILE A 96 -8.95 -9.99 -1.35
N LYS A 97 -9.23 -9.13 -2.32
CA LYS A 97 -10.58 -8.93 -2.78
C LYS A 97 -11.08 -10.23 -3.41
N GLN A 98 -12.13 -10.77 -2.87
CA GLN A 98 -12.64 -12.07 -3.30
C GLN A 98 -13.55 -11.95 -4.51
N GLN A 99 -14.23 -10.83 -4.65
CA GLN A 99 -15.07 -10.62 -5.79
C GLN A 99 -14.41 -9.67 -6.71
N PRO A 100 -14.53 -9.85 -7.99
CA PRO A 100 -13.92 -8.89 -8.91
C PRO A 100 -14.57 -7.54 -8.67
N ASP A 101 -13.84 -6.50 -9.00
CA ASP A 101 -14.42 -5.19 -8.94
C ASP A 101 -15.66 -5.21 -9.77
N PRO A 102 -16.71 -4.58 -9.31
CA PRO A 102 -17.86 -4.47 -10.15
C PRO A 102 -17.34 -3.81 -11.38
N GLU A 103 -17.46 -4.46 -12.52
CA GLU A 103 -17.05 -3.87 -13.68
C GLU A 103 -17.59 -2.57 -13.74
N LEU A 104 -16.85 -1.67 -14.26
CA LEU A 104 -17.37 -0.40 -14.47
C LEU A 104 -18.57 -0.67 -15.25
N LYS A 105 -19.71 -0.60 -14.63
CA LYS A 105 -20.89 -0.86 -15.31
C LYS A 105 -20.96 0.09 -16.43
N THR A 106 -21.27 -0.40 -17.58
CA THR A 106 -21.40 0.48 -18.71
C THR A 106 -22.61 1.32 -18.42
N MET A 107 -22.72 2.42 -19.10
CA MET A 107 -23.88 3.25 -18.95
C MET A 107 -25.11 2.48 -19.31
N ASP A 108 -25.01 1.59 -20.23
CA ASP A 108 -26.14 0.77 -20.61
C ASP A 108 -26.66 -0.05 -19.45
N GLU A 109 -25.78 -0.65 -18.70
CA GLU A 109 -26.18 -1.44 -17.58
C GLU A 109 -26.84 -0.61 -16.52
N ILE A 110 -26.31 0.54 -16.28
CA ILE A 110 -26.89 1.42 -15.30
C ILE A 110 -28.26 1.88 -15.74
N MET A 111 -28.40 2.19 -16.99
CA MET A 111 -29.67 2.63 -17.49
C MET A 111 -30.69 1.53 -17.49
N LYS A 112 -30.27 0.34 -17.80
CA LYS A 112 -31.15 -0.77 -17.74
C LYS A 112 -31.72 -0.96 -16.37
N LYS A 113 -30.86 -0.87 -15.38
CA LYS A 113 -31.28 -1.01 -14.03
C LYS A 113 -32.29 0.04 -13.68
N THR A 114 -32.05 1.25 -14.08
CA THR A 114 -32.95 2.34 -13.80
C THR A 114 -34.30 2.12 -14.45
N LYS A 115 -34.27 1.66 -15.65
CA LYS A 115 -35.50 1.40 -16.36
C LYS A 115 -36.29 0.32 -15.67
N SER A 116 -35.63 -0.70 -15.22
CA SER A 116 -36.31 -1.76 -14.54
C SER A 116 -37.01 -1.26 -13.33
N LYS A 117 -36.40 -0.36 -12.64
CA LYS A 117 -37.02 0.18 -11.47
C LYS A 117 -38.23 0.97 -11.81
N ASN A 118 -38.20 1.66 -12.88
CA ASN A 118 -39.28 2.49 -13.22
C ASN A 118 -40.34 1.76 -13.99
N GLY A 119 -39.98 0.62 -14.46
CA GLY A 119 -40.89 -0.11 -15.27
C GLY A 119 -41.77 -0.99 -14.47
#